data_428010b9a2c3c68c34595cb88dc96f01
#
_entry.id   428010b9a2c3c68c34595cb88dc96f01
#
_cell.length_a   1.000
_cell.length_b   1.000
_cell.length_c   1.000
_cell.angle_alpha   90.00
_cell.angle_beta   90.00
_cell.angle_gamma   90.00
#
_symmetry.space_group_name_H-M   'P 1'
#
loop_
_entity.id
_entity.type
_entity.pdbx_description
1 polymer ?
#
loop_
_entity_poly.entity_id
_entity_poly.type
_entity_poly.pdbx_seq_one_letter_code
_entity_poly.pdbx_strand_id
1 'polypeptide(L)'
;MSTIAQQFGIAEALQQLGVKEINAGSSTGSNWFANGEIIESYSPVDGQLIGKVQATTAADYEKVMAAATEAFKVFRTMPAPKRGEIVRQFGNKLRELKEPLGKLVSYEMGKSLQEGYGEVQEMIDICDFAVGLSRQLNGQVIPSERPGHVMREQWHPIGVVGIISAFNFPVAVWSWNTALAWICGDVCVWKASEKAPLCSIACQNIIADILKENGLPEGISCIVNGDYKVGEMITTDTRIPLVSATGSTRMGRIVGAKVAERFGKSLLELGGNNAIIITPTADLKVVVPGAVFGAVGTCGQRCTSTRRLIIHESVYDTVRDAIVGAYGQIKIGNPLDEKNHVGPLIDTDAVNTYLAAIEKAKAEGGNVLVEGGVLTGEGFESGCYVKPAIIEAENHFEIVQHETFAPILYLMKYSGEVENAIELQNGVAQGLSSSIMTNSMKEAEKFLSYAGSDCGIANVNIGTSGAEIGGAFGGEKETGGGRESGSDAWKVYMRRQTNTVNYSDQLPLAQGIKFDL
;
A
#
# COMPACT_ATOMS: atom_id res chain seq x y z
N MET A 1 6.01 29.36 7.45
CA MET A 1 6.66 28.05 7.66
C MET A 1 7.32 28.04 9.01
N SER A 2 7.23 26.90 9.71
CA SER A 2 7.84 26.71 11.02
C SER A 2 9.37 26.73 10.98
N THR A 3 9.99 26.88 12.15
CA THR A 3 11.45 26.77 12.29
C THR A 3 11.95 25.40 11.82
N ILE A 4 11.20 24.33 12.09
CA ILE A 4 11.51 22.97 11.64
C ILE A 4 11.49 22.89 10.10
N ALA A 5 10.44 23.40 9.45
CA ALA A 5 10.34 23.38 8.00
C ALA A 5 11.51 24.13 7.32
N GLN A 6 11.97 25.25 7.91
CA GLN A 6 13.14 25.99 7.43
C GLN A 6 14.44 25.22 7.66
N GLN A 7 14.64 24.67 8.85
CA GLN A 7 15.86 23.94 9.22
C GLN A 7 16.11 22.72 8.34
N PHE A 8 15.07 22.00 7.93
CA PHE A 8 15.16 20.76 7.15
C PHE A 8 14.91 20.93 5.65
N GLY A 9 14.79 22.18 5.16
CA GLY A 9 14.69 22.47 3.74
C GLY A 9 13.35 22.05 3.13
N ILE A 10 12.25 22.11 3.88
CA ILE A 10 10.91 21.73 3.39
C ILE A 10 10.40 22.76 2.37
N ALA A 11 10.71 24.06 2.57
CA ALA A 11 10.35 25.11 1.63
C ALA A 11 10.94 24.88 0.24
N GLU A 12 12.21 24.56 0.21
CA GLU A 12 12.96 24.26 -1.01
C GLU A 12 12.44 22.98 -1.67
N ALA A 13 12.10 21.95 -0.87
CA ALA A 13 11.51 20.72 -1.37
C ALA A 13 10.15 20.97 -2.03
N LEU A 14 9.23 21.72 -1.38
CA LEU A 14 7.93 22.10 -1.94
C LEU A 14 8.10 22.89 -3.25
N GLN A 15 9.04 23.82 -3.31
CA GLN A 15 9.33 24.60 -4.50
C GLN A 15 9.83 23.71 -5.65
N GLN A 16 10.77 22.79 -5.39
CA GLN A 16 11.30 21.86 -6.40
C GLN A 16 10.22 20.92 -6.94
N LEU A 17 9.25 20.54 -6.09
CA LEU A 17 8.13 19.69 -6.44
C LEU A 17 6.94 20.46 -7.06
N GLY A 18 7.03 21.78 -7.19
CA GLY A 18 5.97 22.62 -7.73
C GLY A 18 4.71 22.70 -6.85
N VAL A 19 4.83 22.35 -5.55
CA VAL A 19 3.73 22.47 -4.57
C VAL A 19 3.63 23.89 -4.10
N LYS A 20 2.41 24.46 -4.19
CA LYS A 20 2.09 25.85 -3.86
C LYS A 20 1.40 25.94 -2.50
N GLU A 21 1.22 27.16 -1.99
CA GLU A 21 0.42 27.41 -0.80
C GLU A 21 -1.03 26.94 -0.97
N ILE A 22 -1.63 27.21 -2.16
CA ILE A 22 -2.95 26.70 -2.55
C ILE A 22 -2.80 25.98 -3.88
N ASN A 23 -3.24 24.73 -3.91
CA ASN A 23 -3.18 23.85 -5.07
C ASN A 23 -4.57 23.46 -5.54
N ALA A 24 -4.77 23.31 -6.84
CA ALA A 24 -5.96 22.65 -7.34
C ALA A 24 -5.90 21.15 -7.07
N GLY A 25 -7.00 20.55 -6.67
CA GLY A 25 -7.06 19.14 -6.32
C GLY A 25 -7.48 18.21 -7.46
N SER A 26 -7.78 18.76 -8.64
CA SER A 26 -8.12 17.98 -9.83
C SER A 26 -7.11 18.27 -10.93
N SER A 27 -6.67 17.22 -11.63
CA SER A 27 -5.82 17.34 -12.82
C SER A 27 -6.10 16.23 -13.82
N THR A 28 -5.99 16.55 -15.11
CA THR A 28 -6.06 15.57 -16.20
C THR A 28 -4.68 15.21 -16.76
N GLY A 29 -3.65 15.73 -16.16
CA GLY A 29 -2.25 15.60 -16.59
C GLY A 29 -1.52 16.89 -16.27
N SER A 30 -1.45 17.79 -17.22
CA SER A 30 -0.88 19.13 -17.06
C SER A 30 -1.93 20.22 -16.76
N ASN A 31 -3.19 19.95 -17.02
CA ASN A 31 -4.30 20.88 -16.76
C ASN A 31 -4.84 20.71 -15.35
N TRP A 32 -4.74 21.78 -14.56
CA TRP A 32 -5.18 21.84 -13.17
C TRP A 32 -6.44 22.67 -13.01
N PHE A 33 -7.38 22.19 -12.22
CA PHE A 33 -8.62 22.89 -11.87
C PHE A 33 -9.22 22.30 -10.58
N ALA A 34 -10.02 23.08 -9.87
CA ALA A 34 -10.82 22.62 -8.74
C ALA A 34 -11.81 23.72 -8.35
N ASN A 35 -12.97 23.34 -7.80
CA ASN A 35 -14.03 24.26 -7.42
C ASN A 35 -14.68 23.88 -6.07
N GLY A 36 -14.15 22.90 -5.37
CA GLY A 36 -14.68 22.42 -4.10
C GLY A 36 -14.13 23.17 -2.89
N GLU A 37 -14.40 22.61 -1.72
CA GLU A 37 -13.93 23.13 -0.44
C GLU A 37 -12.41 23.00 -0.30
N ILE A 38 -11.83 23.79 0.60
CA ILE A 38 -10.39 23.73 0.90
C ILE A 38 -10.13 22.61 1.89
N ILE A 39 -9.16 21.76 1.55
CA ILE A 39 -8.54 20.78 2.44
C ILE A 39 -7.22 21.38 2.91
N GLU A 40 -7.05 21.49 4.20
CA GLU A 40 -5.82 21.98 4.83
C GLU A 40 -4.94 20.79 5.22
N SER A 41 -3.70 20.78 4.74
CA SER A 41 -2.71 19.75 5.10
C SER A 41 -1.83 20.27 6.24
N TYR A 42 -1.90 19.61 7.39
CA TYR A 42 -1.08 19.92 8.56
C TYR A 42 -0.02 18.85 8.78
N SER A 43 1.17 19.29 9.15
CA SER A 43 2.24 18.34 9.51
C SER A 43 2.01 17.75 10.90
N PRO A 44 2.03 16.42 11.06
CA PRO A 44 2.00 15.82 12.39
C PRO A 44 3.32 16.02 13.15
N VAL A 45 4.36 16.51 12.48
CA VAL A 45 5.69 16.74 13.07
C VAL A 45 5.67 17.93 14.03
N ASP A 46 5.05 19.03 13.64
CA ASP A 46 5.04 20.28 14.41
C ASP A 46 3.65 20.95 14.46
N GLY A 47 2.62 20.32 13.90
CA GLY A 47 1.27 20.84 13.90
C GLY A 47 1.05 22.02 12.94
N GLN A 48 2.00 22.36 12.08
CA GLN A 48 1.90 23.53 11.22
C GLN A 48 1.23 23.22 9.89
N LEU A 49 0.53 24.22 9.36
CA LEU A 49 -0.05 24.16 8.02
C LEU A 49 1.08 24.12 6.97
N ILE A 50 1.07 23.07 6.15
CA ILE A 50 2.02 22.89 5.04
C ILE A 50 1.50 23.61 3.79
N GLY A 51 0.24 23.37 3.46
CA GLY A 51 -0.42 23.93 2.29
C GLY A 51 -1.89 23.53 2.24
N LYS A 52 -2.57 24.00 1.19
CA LYS A 52 -3.99 23.80 0.98
C LYS A 52 -4.26 23.17 -0.39
N VAL A 53 -5.29 22.33 -0.45
CA VAL A 53 -5.75 21.71 -1.70
C VAL A 53 -7.23 21.99 -1.85
N GLN A 54 -7.62 22.58 -2.98
CA GLN A 54 -9.03 22.78 -3.30
C GLN A 54 -9.61 21.48 -3.83
N ALA A 55 -10.65 20.96 -3.20
CA ALA A 55 -11.22 19.65 -3.50
C ALA A 55 -11.90 19.58 -4.86
N THR A 56 -12.00 18.37 -5.39
CA THR A 56 -12.72 18.03 -6.62
C THR A 56 -14.23 18.08 -6.39
N THR A 57 -14.96 18.80 -7.23
CA THR A 57 -16.43 18.75 -7.29
C THR A 57 -16.89 17.62 -8.24
N ALA A 58 -18.19 17.28 -8.21
CA ALA A 58 -18.77 16.35 -9.18
C ALA A 58 -18.58 16.84 -10.64
N ALA A 59 -18.67 18.14 -10.89
CA ALA A 59 -18.44 18.71 -12.22
C ALA A 59 -16.96 18.60 -12.65
N ASP A 60 -16.01 18.77 -11.71
CA ASP A 60 -14.59 18.57 -11.99
C ASP A 60 -14.26 17.09 -12.23
N TYR A 61 -14.87 16.20 -11.44
CA TYR A 61 -14.75 14.74 -11.64
C TYR A 61 -15.20 14.32 -13.05
N GLU A 62 -16.33 14.84 -13.53
CA GLU A 62 -16.80 14.53 -14.90
C GLU A 62 -15.81 15.01 -15.98
N LYS A 63 -15.16 16.16 -15.81
CA LYS A 63 -14.10 16.60 -16.75
C LYS A 63 -12.92 15.64 -16.73
N VAL A 64 -12.49 15.17 -15.54
CA VAL A 64 -11.43 14.19 -15.39
C VAL A 64 -11.81 12.87 -16.09
N MET A 65 -13.01 12.35 -15.84
CA MET A 65 -13.46 11.08 -16.43
C MET A 65 -13.63 11.17 -17.95
N ALA A 66 -14.11 12.31 -18.46
CA ALA A 66 -14.17 12.51 -19.91
C ALA A 66 -12.77 12.47 -20.55
N ALA A 67 -11.80 13.20 -19.97
CA ALA A 67 -10.42 13.18 -20.45
C ALA A 67 -9.78 11.78 -20.38
N ALA A 68 -9.94 11.07 -19.25
CA ALA A 68 -9.40 9.73 -19.06
C ALA A 68 -9.99 8.72 -20.07
N THR A 69 -11.30 8.79 -20.32
CA THR A 69 -11.98 7.90 -21.28
C THR A 69 -11.46 8.12 -22.71
N GLU A 70 -11.25 9.36 -23.13
CA GLU A 70 -10.69 9.67 -24.45
C GLU A 70 -9.19 9.29 -24.54
N ALA A 71 -8.41 9.57 -23.49
CA ALA A 71 -6.99 9.21 -23.45
C ALA A 71 -6.79 7.69 -23.57
N PHE A 72 -7.64 6.89 -22.93
CA PHE A 72 -7.57 5.43 -23.05
C PHE A 72 -7.66 4.94 -24.49
N LYS A 73 -8.52 5.53 -25.31
CA LYS A 73 -8.67 5.14 -26.73
C LYS A 73 -7.38 5.28 -27.52
N VAL A 74 -6.55 6.27 -27.16
CA VAL A 74 -5.26 6.54 -27.77
C VAL A 74 -4.16 5.68 -27.13
N PHE A 75 -4.07 5.70 -25.79
CA PHE A 75 -2.98 5.09 -25.05
C PHE A 75 -2.94 3.56 -25.18
N ARG A 76 -4.08 2.90 -25.24
CA ARG A 76 -4.20 1.43 -25.44
C ARG A 76 -3.62 0.97 -26.79
N THR A 77 -3.52 1.85 -27.78
CA THR A 77 -2.95 1.51 -29.12
C THR A 77 -1.44 1.66 -29.18
N MET A 78 -0.84 2.33 -28.19
CA MET A 78 0.61 2.45 -28.10
C MET A 78 1.23 1.09 -27.74
N PRO A 79 2.27 0.61 -28.43
CA PRO A 79 2.95 -0.65 -28.07
C PRO A 79 3.47 -0.64 -26.63
N ALA A 80 3.33 -1.76 -25.90
CA ALA A 80 3.73 -1.85 -24.50
C ALA A 80 5.18 -1.41 -24.22
N PRO A 81 6.20 -1.75 -25.03
CA PRO A 81 7.55 -1.24 -24.81
C PRO A 81 7.69 0.29 -24.97
N LYS A 82 6.80 0.94 -25.71
CA LYS A 82 6.77 2.41 -25.81
C LYS A 82 6.14 3.03 -24.56
N ARG A 83 5.11 2.38 -24.00
CA ARG A 83 4.56 2.78 -22.70
C ARG A 83 5.60 2.56 -21.58
N GLY A 84 6.36 1.47 -21.65
CA GLY A 84 7.50 1.23 -20.76
C GLY A 84 8.55 2.35 -20.82
N GLU A 85 8.77 2.97 -21.97
CA GLU A 85 9.68 4.12 -22.10
C GLU A 85 9.16 5.34 -21.30
N ILE A 86 7.85 5.58 -21.28
CA ILE A 86 7.25 6.64 -20.44
C ILE A 86 7.48 6.35 -18.96
N VAL A 87 7.26 5.10 -18.55
CA VAL A 87 7.52 4.66 -17.15
C VAL A 87 9.00 4.81 -16.79
N ARG A 88 9.92 4.50 -17.71
CA ARG A 88 11.36 4.69 -17.50
C ARG A 88 11.71 6.17 -17.26
N GLN A 89 11.13 7.09 -18.03
CA GLN A 89 11.33 8.53 -17.84
C GLN A 89 10.80 8.97 -16.47
N PHE A 90 9.65 8.45 -16.06
CA PHE A 90 9.11 8.71 -14.73
C PHE A 90 10.06 8.21 -13.63
N GLY A 91 10.54 6.97 -13.71
CA GLY A 91 11.53 6.43 -12.78
C GLY A 91 12.82 7.26 -12.70
N ASN A 92 13.30 7.78 -13.83
CA ASN A 92 14.47 8.65 -13.86
C ASN A 92 14.21 9.99 -13.16
N LYS A 93 13.03 10.59 -13.39
CA LYS A 93 12.66 11.84 -12.73
C LYS A 93 12.49 11.67 -11.22
N LEU A 94 11.98 10.51 -10.79
CA LEU A 94 11.93 10.16 -9.37
C LEU A 94 13.32 10.02 -8.74
N ARG A 95 14.33 9.51 -9.46
CA ARG A 95 15.73 9.48 -8.98
C ARG A 95 16.28 10.89 -8.74
N GLU A 96 16.00 11.82 -9.66
CA GLU A 96 16.41 13.22 -9.53
C GLU A 96 15.73 13.92 -8.33
N LEU A 97 14.47 13.61 -8.09
CA LEU A 97 13.63 14.26 -7.07
C LEU A 97 13.43 13.42 -5.80
N LYS A 98 14.23 12.38 -5.60
CA LYS A 98 14.09 11.46 -4.46
C LYS A 98 14.19 12.20 -3.12
N GLU A 99 15.15 13.08 -2.98
CA GLU A 99 15.36 13.82 -1.73
C GLU A 99 14.19 14.76 -1.42
N PRO A 100 13.77 15.70 -2.30
CA PRO A 100 12.67 16.59 -2.00
C PRO A 100 11.34 15.86 -1.80
N LEU A 101 11.04 14.81 -2.59
CA LEU A 101 9.81 14.05 -2.42
C LEU A 101 9.80 13.24 -1.12
N GLY A 102 10.91 12.60 -0.76
CA GLY A 102 11.03 11.89 0.51
C GLY A 102 10.90 12.80 1.73
N LYS A 103 11.46 14.02 1.66
CA LYS A 103 11.26 15.05 2.69
C LYS A 103 9.80 15.45 2.84
N LEU A 104 9.08 15.65 1.72
CA LEU A 104 7.65 15.95 1.75
C LEU A 104 6.85 14.81 2.37
N VAL A 105 7.11 13.56 1.97
CA VAL A 105 6.47 12.37 2.55
C VAL A 105 6.68 12.33 4.07
N SER A 106 7.91 12.52 4.54
CA SER A 106 8.22 12.50 5.97
C SER A 106 7.55 13.64 6.73
N TYR A 107 7.48 14.83 6.17
CA TYR A 107 6.90 15.99 6.83
C TYR A 107 5.37 15.99 6.83
N GLU A 108 4.73 15.51 5.75
CA GLU A 108 3.27 15.46 5.64
C GLU A 108 2.67 14.25 6.38
N MET A 109 3.40 13.11 6.44
CA MET A 109 2.88 11.87 7.00
C MET A 109 3.47 11.52 8.38
N GLY A 110 4.68 12.00 8.69
CA GLY A 110 5.34 11.78 9.99
C GLY A 110 6.28 10.59 10.06
N LYS A 111 6.52 9.82 8.99
CA LYS A 111 7.51 8.72 8.99
C LYS A 111 8.95 9.25 8.97
N SER A 112 9.92 8.44 9.40
CA SER A 112 11.33 8.83 9.39
C SER A 112 11.81 9.19 7.98
N LEU A 113 12.85 10.04 7.90
CA LEU A 113 13.39 10.50 6.62
C LEU A 113 13.88 9.33 5.75
N GLN A 114 14.50 8.31 6.38
CA GLN A 114 14.92 7.09 5.69
C GLN A 114 13.73 6.30 5.11
N GLU A 115 12.61 6.25 5.85
CA GLU A 115 11.38 5.63 5.34
C GLU A 115 10.76 6.46 4.21
N GLY A 116 10.81 7.80 4.29
CA GLY A 116 10.39 8.68 3.20
C GLY A 116 11.22 8.47 1.93
N TYR A 117 12.54 8.38 2.05
CA TYR A 117 13.41 8.04 0.93
C TYR A 117 13.21 6.61 0.42
N GLY A 118 12.94 5.67 1.34
CA GLY A 118 12.61 4.29 1.00
C GLY A 118 11.34 4.19 0.18
N GLU A 119 10.32 4.97 0.52
CA GLU A 119 9.06 5.00 -0.22
C GLU A 119 9.25 5.52 -1.66
N VAL A 120 10.05 6.56 -1.86
CA VAL A 120 10.39 7.03 -3.21
C VAL A 120 11.27 5.99 -3.94
N GLN A 121 12.12 5.25 -3.22
CA GLN A 121 12.87 4.14 -3.81
C GLN A 121 11.95 3.05 -4.34
N GLU A 122 10.91 2.68 -3.61
CA GLU A 122 9.90 1.71 -4.09
C GLU A 122 9.21 2.19 -5.37
N MET A 123 8.93 3.51 -5.51
CA MET A 123 8.42 4.07 -6.76
C MET A 123 9.40 3.89 -7.93
N ILE A 124 10.69 4.06 -7.68
CA ILE A 124 11.75 3.86 -8.67
C ILE A 124 11.83 2.38 -9.07
N ASP A 125 11.82 1.50 -8.07
CA ASP A 125 11.98 0.06 -8.26
C ASP A 125 10.80 -0.54 -9.05
N ILE A 126 9.56 -0.10 -8.79
CA ILE A 126 8.41 -0.54 -9.59
C ILE A 126 8.46 0.00 -11.02
N CYS A 127 8.99 1.20 -11.24
CA CYS A 127 9.21 1.69 -12.60
C CYS A 127 10.21 0.81 -13.34
N ASP A 128 11.34 0.45 -12.73
CA ASP A 128 12.34 -0.43 -13.33
C ASP A 128 11.76 -1.82 -13.64
N PHE A 129 11.01 -2.39 -12.69
CA PHE A 129 10.31 -3.66 -12.89
C PHE A 129 9.33 -3.59 -14.07
N ALA A 130 8.48 -2.56 -14.12
CA ALA A 130 7.48 -2.36 -15.16
C ALA A 130 8.12 -2.18 -16.54
N VAL A 131 9.27 -1.49 -16.65
CA VAL A 131 10.01 -1.34 -17.90
C VAL A 131 10.41 -2.71 -18.47
N GLY A 132 10.99 -3.58 -17.65
CA GLY A 132 11.33 -4.95 -18.05
C GLY A 132 10.09 -5.75 -18.44
N LEU A 133 9.04 -5.67 -17.62
CA LEU A 133 7.77 -6.36 -17.79
C LEU A 133 7.02 -5.93 -19.06
N SER A 134 7.18 -4.70 -19.54
CA SER A 134 6.55 -4.20 -20.77
C SER A 134 6.84 -5.06 -22.01
N ARG A 135 7.85 -5.91 -21.96
CA ARG A 135 8.23 -6.86 -23.02
C ARG A 135 7.82 -8.31 -22.69
N GLN A 136 7.16 -8.53 -21.55
CA GLN A 136 6.85 -9.85 -21.00
C GLN A 136 5.36 -10.03 -20.68
N LEU A 137 4.48 -9.21 -21.25
CA LEU A 137 3.02 -9.35 -21.13
C LEU A 137 2.54 -10.51 -22.02
N ASN A 138 3.03 -11.71 -21.72
CA ASN A 138 2.87 -12.87 -22.59
C ASN A 138 1.50 -13.55 -22.38
N GLY A 139 0.88 -13.94 -23.52
CA GLY A 139 -0.21 -14.89 -23.56
C GLY A 139 0.30 -16.32 -23.81
N GLN A 140 -0.63 -17.23 -24.11
CA GLN A 140 -0.36 -18.65 -24.36
C GLN A 140 -0.82 -19.03 -25.77
N VAL A 141 -0.10 -19.96 -26.41
CA VAL A 141 -0.56 -20.70 -27.57
C VAL A 141 -0.93 -22.10 -27.10
N ILE A 142 -2.17 -22.50 -27.37
CA ILE A 142 -2.80 -23.72 -26.82
C ILE A 142 -3.16 -24.63 -28.00
N PRO A 143 -2.86 -25.94 -27.93
CA PRO A 143 -3.30 -26.89 -28.95
C PRO A 143 -4.82 -26.94 -29.06
N SER A 144 -5.32 -26.97 -30.29
CA SER A 144 -6.75 -27.16 -30.56
C SER A 144 -7.08 -28.64 -30.72
N GLU A 145 -8.26 -29.04 -30.32
CA GLU A 145 -8.83 -30.39 -30.61
C GLU A 145 -9.26 -30.55 -32.08
N ARG A 146 -9.31 -29.44 -32.83
CA ARG A 146 -9.79 -29.45 -34.23
C ARG A 146 -8.62 -29.35 -35.18
N PRO A 147 -8.57 -30.14 -36.25
CA PRO A 147 -7.57 -29.97 -37.33
C PRO A 147 -7.68 -28.59 -37.96
N GLY A 148 -6.54 -27.99 -38.31
CA GLY A 148 -6.52 -26.69 -38.94
C GLY A 148 -6.93 -25.49 -38.04
N HIS A 149 -6.86 -25.68 -36.70
CA HIS A 149 -7.19 -24.64 -35.75
C HIS A 149 -6.03 -24.39 -34.77
N VAL A 150 -5.95 -23.17 -34.27
CA VAL A 150 -5.04 -22.77 -33.20
C VAL A 150 -5.80 -21.96 -32.15
N MET A 151 -5.57 -22.25 -30.86
CA MET A 151 -6.11 -21.49 -29.75
C MET A 151 -5.03 -20.60 -29.16
N ARG A 152 -5.44 -19.44 -28.67
CA ARG A 152 -4.55 -18.48 -27.99
C ARG A 152 -5.28 -17.85 -26.80
N GLU A 153 -4.52 -17.56 -25.75
CA GLU A 153 -4.91 -16.59 -24.74
C GLU A 153 -4.09 -15.32 -24.90
N GLN A 154 -4.75 -14.19 -24.92
CA GLN A 154 -4.14 -12.87 -25.03
C GLN A 154 -4.63 -11.94 -23.94
N TRP A 155 -3.78 -10.99 -23.58
CA TRP A 155 -4.09 -9.99 -22.58
C TRP A 155 -4.31 -8.63 -23.24
N HIS A 156 -5.38 -7.93 -22.84
CA HIS A 156 -5.76 -6.63 -23.36
C HIS A 156 -6.00 -5.63 -22.24
N PRO A 157 -5.71 -4.34 -22.45
CA PRO A 157 -6.03 -3.28 -21.48
C PRO A 157 -7.50 -3.31 -21.07
N ILE A 158 -7.79 -2.90 -19.84
CA ILE A 158 -9.16 -2.90 -19.32
C ILE A 158 -9.84 -1.54 -19.34
N GLY A 159 -9.09 -0.43 -19.30
CA GLY A 159 -9.70 0.90 -19.37
C GLY A 159 -9.14 1.92 -18.40
N VAL A 160 -10.03 2.61 -17.71
CA VAL A 160 -9.69 3.54 -16.65
C VAL A 160 -9.55 2.78 -15.35
N VAL A 161 -8.42 2.89 -14.68
CA VAL A 161 -8.16 2.32 -13.35
C VAL A 161 -8.37 3.40 -12.30
N GLY A 162 -9.32 3.18 -11.40
CA GLY A 162 -9.51 4.02 -10.21
C GLY A 162 -8.57 3.56 -9.10
N ILE A 163 -7.79 4.47 -8.55
CA ILE A 163 -6.85 4.19 -7.47
C ILE A 163 -7.23 5.02 -6.24
N ILE A 164 -7.46 4.38 -5.11
CA ILE A 164 -7.69 5.03 -3.82
C ILE A 164 -6.56 4.61 -2.89
N SER A 165 -5.71 5.55 -2.48
CA SER A 165 -4.56 5.26 -1.63
C SER A 165 -4.70 5.83 -0.23
N ALA A 166 -4.04 5.18 0.74
CA ALA A 166 -4.03 5.57 2.14
C ALA A 166 -2.89 6.57 2.46
N PHE A 167 -2.98 7.21 3.62
CA PHE A 167 -2.05 8.25 4.04
C PHE A 167 -0.65 7.72 4.40
N ASN A 168 -0.56 6.46 4.83
CA ASN A 168 0.67 5.90 5.41
C ASN A 168 1.75 5.56 4.38
N PHE A 169 1.36 5.36 3.13
CA PHE A 169 2.25 5.28 1.96
C PHE A 169 1.68 6.17 0.85
N PRO A 170 1.82 7.50 1.00
CA PRO A 170 1.12 8.46 0.15
C PRO A 170 1.56 8.46 -1.31
N VAL A 171 2.71 7.88 -1.65
CA VAL A 171 3.25 7.89 -3.01
C VAL A 171 3.56 6.50 -3.59
N ALA A 172 4.08 5.57 -2.78
CA ALA A 172 4.55 4.27 -3.29
C ALA A 172 3.43 3.40 -3.84
N VAL A 173 2.37 3.15 -3.06
CA VAL A 173 1.27 2.24 -3.45
C VAL A 173 0.57 2.72 -4.72
N TRP A 174 0.34 4.02 -4.86
CA TRP A 174 -0.17 4.59 -6.10
C TRP A 174 0.76 4.29 -7.29
N SER A 175 2.07 4.41 -7.10
CA SER A 175 3.03 4.16 -8.17
C SER A 175 3.09 2.68 -8.58
N TRP A 176 2.88 1.74 -7.64
CA TRP A 176 2.79 0.31 -7.95
C TRP A 176 1.63 0.06 -8.94
N ASN A 177 0.47 0.63 -8.64
CA ASN A 177 -0.69 0.54 -9.51
C ASN A 177 -0.44 1.21 -10.87
N THR A 178 0.04 2.46 -10.86
CA THR A 178 0.16 3.29 -12.06
C THR A 178 1.20 2.75 -13.02
N ALA A 179 2.38 2.33 -12.54
CA ALA A 179 3.44 1.80 -13.40
C ALA A 179 2.98 0.53 -14.15
N LEU A 180 2.28 -0.37 -13.46
CA LEU A 180 1.74 -1.58 -14.07
C LEU A 180 0.57 -1.28 -15.01
N ALA A 181 -0.39 -0.46 -14.59
CA ALA A 181 -1.53 -0.07 -15.42
C ALA A 181 -1.06 0.58 -16.74
N TRP A 182 -0.08 1.46 -16.69
CA TRP A 182 0.44 2.12 -17.89
C TRP A 182 1.11 1.17 -18.87
N ILE A 183 1.97 0.25 -18.42
CA ILE A 183 2.55 -0.74 -19.35
C ILE A 183 1.49 -1.68 -19.92
N CYS A 184 0.42 -1.94 -19.18
CA CYS A 184 -0.74 -2.71 -19.67
C CYS A 184 -1.58 -1.92 -20.69
N GLY A 185 -1.50 -0.60 -20.70
CA GLY A 185 -2.20 0.28 -21.65
C GLY A 185 -3.44 0.95 -21.07
N ASP A 186 -3.58 0.94 -19.78
CA ASP A 186 -4.65 1.59 -19.03
C ASP A 186 -4.26 3.03 -18.67
N VAL A 187 -5.25 3.82 -18.28
CA VAL A 187 -5.09 5.17 -17.74
C VAL A 187 -5.56 5.19 -16.30
N CYS A 188 -5.05 6.11 -15.50
CA CYS A 188 -5.29 6.11 -14.06
C CYS A 188 -6.01 7.38 -13.59
N VAL A 189 -6.98 7.20 -12.69
CA VAL A 189 -7.61 8.27 -11.91
C VAL A 189 -7.35 7.99 -10.44
N TRP A 190 -6.57 8.85 -9.79
CA TRP A 190 -6.09 8.66 -8.43
C TRP A 190 -6.78 9.61 -7.45
N LYS A 191 -7.31 9.04 -6.37
CA LYS A 191 -7.76 9.73 -5.17
C LYS A 191 -6.79 9.41 -4.03
N ALA A 192 -5.94 10.36 -3.67
CA ALA A 192 -5.08 10.26 -2.50
C ALA A 192 -5.89 10.41 -1.19
N SER A 193 -5.26 10.07 -0.06
CA SER A 193 -5.84 10.38 1.25
C SER A 193 -5.88 11.90 1.46
N GLU A 194 -6.98 12.38 2.02
CA GLU A 194 -7.16 13.78 2.44
C GLU A 194 -6.20 14.18 3.58
N LYS A 195 -5.58 13.21 4.26
CA LYS A 195 -4.58 13.45 5.32
C LYS A 195 -3.18 13.74 4.79
N ALA A 196 -2.89 13.39 3.52
CA ALA A 196 -1.59 13.61 2.87
C ALA A 196 -1.77 13.99 1.38
N PRO A 197 -2.52 15.07 1.07
CA PRO A 197 -2.87 15.40 -0.31
C PRO A 197 -1.73 16.05 -1.10
N LEU A 198 -0.75 16.71 -0.45
CA LEU A 198 0.31 17.43 -1.14
C LEU A 198 1.30 16.49 -1.82
N CYS A 199 1.49 15.29 -1.28
CA CYS A 199 2.27 14.23 -1.93
C CYS A 199 1.69 13.89 -3.31
N SER A 200 0.36 13.85 -3.46
CA SER A 200 -0.28 13.58 -4.76
C SER A 200 -0.09 14.73 -5.75
N ILE A 201 -0.13 15.98 -5.28
CA ILE A 201 0.16 17.16 -6.10
C ILE A 201 1.58 17.10 -6.63
N ALA A 202 2.56 16.78 -5.76
CA ALA A 202 3.95 16.64 -6.15
C ALA A 202 4.14 15.56 -7.23
N CYS A 203 3.59 14.37 -7.03
CA CYS A 203 3.66 13.28 -8.01
C CYS A 203 3.05 13.67 -9.36
N GLN A 204 1.90 14.32 -9.35
CA GLN A 204 1.22 14.74 -10.59
C GLN A 204 2.01 15.83 -11.33
N ASN A 205 2.65 16.77 -10.63
CA ASN A 205 3.55 17.75 -11.25
C ASN A 205 4.71 17.07 -11.97
N ILE A 206 5.33 16.05 -11.35
CA ILE A 206 6.41 15.28 -11.98
C ILE A 206 5.95 14.59 -13.27
N ILE A 207 4.75 14.02 -13.26
CA ILE A 207 4.19 13.31 -14.42
C ILE A 207 3.79 14.27 -15.53
N ALA A 208 3.22 15.43 -15.19
CA ALA A 208 2.72 16.40 -16.16
C ALA A 208 3.80 16.80 -17.18
N ASP A 209 5.01 17.03 -16.73
CA ASP A 209 6.14 17.37 -17.61
C ASP A 209 6.46 16.21 -18.57
N ILE A 210 6.50 14.98 -18.07
CA ILE A 210 6.79 13.78 -18.87
C ILE A 210 5.73 13.56 -19.96
N LEU A 211 4.44 13.68 -19.60
CA LEU A 211 3.35 13.53 -20.57
C LEU A 211 3.45 14.58 -21.67
N LYS A 212 3.74 15.83 -21.32
CA LYS A 212 3.90 16.95 -22.25
C LYS A 212 5.11 16.76 -23.17
N GLU A 213 6.27 16.39 -22.64
CA GLU A 213 7.50 16.14 -23.40
C GLU A 213 7.33 15.01 -24.42
N ASN A 214 6.47 14.03 -24.13
CA ASN A 214 6.18 12.92 -25.03
C ASN A 214 4.98 13.17 -25.95
N GLY A 215 4.37 14.38 -25.93
CA GLY A 215 3.20 14.69 -26.77
C GLY A 215 1.98 13.82 -26.47
N LEU A 216 1.84 13.34 -25.22
CA LEU A 216 0.75 12.48 -24.81
C LEU A 216 -0.51 13.29 -24.46
N PRO A 217 -1.71 12.74 -24.68
CA PRO A 217 -2.94 13.45 -24.37
C PRO A 217 -3.14 13.61 -22.86
N GLU A 218 -3.92 14.64 -22.48
CA GLU A 218 -4.50 14.73 -21.16
C GLU A 218 -5.36 13.52 -20.86
N GLY A 219 -5.40 13.06 -19.60
CA GLY A 219 -6.24 11.95 -19.17
C GLY A 219 -5.51 10.62 -18.94
N ILE A 220 -4.20 10.52 -19.22
CA ILE A 220 -3.42 9.30 -18.94
C ILE A 220 -3.17 9.16 -17.43
N SER A 221 -2.78 10.25 -16.76
CA SER A 221 -2.64 10.35 -15.32
C SER A 221 -3.51 11.46 -14.80
N CYS A 222 -4.49 11.11 -14.00
CA CYS A 222 -5.40 12.07 -13.41
C CYS A 222 -5.38 11.98 -11.89
N ILE A 223 -5.60 13.11 -11.21
CA ILE A 223 -5.87 13.13 -9.78
C ILE A 223 -7.21 13.79 -9.48
N VAL A 224 -7.86 13.34 -8.41
CA VAL A 224 -9.10 13.86 -7.85
C VAL A 224 -8.99 13.86 -6.33
N ASN A 225 -8.58 14.98 -5.74
CA ASN A 225 -8.45 15.11 -4.29
C ASN A 225 -9.80 15.52 -3.65
N GLY A 226 -10.09 14.92 -2.51
CA GLY A 226 -11.32 15.17 -1.76
C GLY A 226 -11.51 14.16 -0.63
N ASP A 227 -12.63 14.26 0.03
CA ASP A 227 -13.04 13.36 1.10
C ASP A 227 -13.55 12.00 0.56
N TYR A 228 -14.22 11.23 1.42
CA TYR A 228 -14.81 9.95 1.06
C TYR A 228 -15.83 10.03 -0.09
N LYS A 229 -16.48 11.18 -0.31
CA LYS A 229 -17.46 11.36 -1.41
C LYS A 229 -16.81 11.27 -2.78
N VAL A 230 -15.59 11.80 -2.93
CA VAL A 230 -14.81 11.63 -4.16
C VAL A 230 -14.41 10.16 -4.36
N GLY A 231 -14.07 9.46 -3.27
CA GLY A 231 -13.87 8.00 -3.30
C GLY A 231 -15.12 7.24 -3.74
N GLU A 232 -16.30 7.67 -3.30
CA GLU A 232 -17.58 7.08 -3.71
C GLU A 232 -17.87 7.31 -5.20
N MET A 233 -17.53 8.48 -5.75
CA MET A 233 -17.64 8.71 -7.20
C MET A 233 -16.81 7.69 -7.99
N ILE A 234 -15.56 7.41 -7.59
CA ILE A 234 -14.71 6.40 -8.24
C ILE A 234 -15.34 5.00 -8.13
N THR A 235 -15.85 4.62 -6.96
CA THR A 235 -16.35 3.26 -6.73
C THR A 235 -17.66 2.97 -7.46
N THR A 236 -18.48 3.99 -7.68
CA THR A 236 -19.79 3.86 -8.35
C THR A 236 -19.74 4.10 -9.85
N ASP A 237 -18.66 4.68 -10.38
CA ASP A 237 -18.55 5.01 -11.81
C ASP A 237 -18.36 3.75 -12.67
N THR A 238 -19.31 3.49 -13.56
CA THR A 238 -19.28 2.34 -14.48
C THR A 238 -18.21 2.44 -15.57
N ARG A 239 -17.63 3.62 -15.78
CA ARG A 239 -16.49 3.83 -16.71
C ARG A 239 -15.17 3.31 -16.15
N ILE A 240 -15.13 2.99 -14.85
CA ILE A 240 -13.94 2.47 -14.14
C ILE A 240 -14.09 0.95 -13.93
N PRO A 241 -13.56 0.11 -14.80
CA PRO A 241 -13.69 -1.35 -14.71
C PRO A 241 -12.93 -1.96 -13.53
N LEU A 242 -11.87 -1.31 -13.05
CA LEU A 242 -11.08 -1.75 -11.90
C LEU A 242 -10.90 -0.61 -10.89
N VAL A 243 -11.21 -0.88 -9.63
CA VAL A 243 -10.86 -0.02 -8.50
C VAL A 243 -9.83 -0.74 -7.62
N SER A 244 -8.63 -0.17 -7.52
CA SER A 244 -7.64 -0.55 -6.51
C SER A 244 -7.79 0.37 -5.30
N ALA A 245 -8.04 -0.19 -4.12
CA ALA A 245 -8.29 0.59 -2.92
C ALA A 245 -7.48 0.06 -1.74
N THR A 246 -6.64 0.93 -1.18
CA THR A 246 -5.85 0.69 0.02
C THR A 246 -6.40 1.51 1.17
N GLY A 247 -6.71 0.85 2.29
CA GLY A 247 -7.24 1.53 3.47
C GLY A 247 -7.75 0.59 4.56
N SER A 248 -8.72 1.05 5.37
CA SER A 248 -9.28 0.24 6.45
C SER A 248 -10.21 -0.87 5.95
N THR A 249 -10.32 -1.96 6.72
CA THR A 249 -11.31 -3.04 6.47
C THR A 249 -12.73 -2.48 6.31
N ARG A 250 -13.10 -1.46 7.12
CA ARG A 250 -14.41 -0.77 7.00
C ARG A 250 -14.59 -0.14 5.62
N MET A 251 -13.59 0.58 5.11
CA MET A 251 -13.62 1.15 3.76
C MET A 251 -13.70 0.06 2.71
N GLY A 252 -12.90 -0.99 2.82
CA GLY A 252 -12.87 -2.10 1.88
C GLY A 252 -14.21 -2.80 1.73
N ARG A 253 -14.96 -3.00 2.83
CA ARG A 253 -16.32 -3.56 2.79
C ARG A 253 -17.28 -2.69 1.97
N ILE A 254 -17.17 -1.36 2.07
CA ILE A 254 -18.00 -0.42 1.30
C ILE A 254 -17.59 -0.44 -0.18
N VAL A 255 -16.30 -0.29 -0.45
CA VAL A 255 -15.76 -0.25 -1.82
C VAL A 255 -16.03 -1.56 -2.56
N GLY A 256 -15.73 -2.70 -1.93
CA GLY A 256 -15.94 -4.01 -2.55
C GLY A 256 -17.40 -4.26 -2.92
N ALA A 257 -18.34 -3.95 -2.01
CA ALA A 257 -19.76 -4.09 -2.27
C ALA A 257 -20.24 -3.19 -3.44
N LYS A 258 -19.87 -1.89 -3.40
CA LYS A 258 -20.26 -0.91 -4.43
C LYS A 258 -19.70 -1.26 -5.81
N VAL A 259 -18.46 -1.71 -5.88
CA VAL A 259 -17.85 -2.14 -7.15
C VAL A 259 -18.50 -3.42 -7.68
N ALA A 260 -18.82 -4.39 -6.80
CA ALA A 260 -19.48 -5.63 -7.17
C ALA A 260 -20.91 -5.42 -7.68
N GLU A 261 -21.69 -4.48 -7.09
CA GLU A 261 -23.05 -4.11 -7.52
C GLU A 261 -23.12 -3.77 -9.02
N ARG A 262 -22.03 -3.22 -9.60
CA ARG A 262 -21.94 -2.84 -11.01
C ARG A 262 -21.08 -3.79 -11.87
N PHE A 263 -20.76 -4.98 -11.35
CA PHE A 263 -19.87 -5.97 -11.99
C PHE A 263 -18.46 -5.45 -12.29
N GLY A 264 -17.98 -4.43 -11.58
CA GLY A 264 -16.61 -3.98 -11.63
C GLY A 264 -15.68 -4.94 -10.91
N LYS A 265 -14.38 -4.79 -11.14
CA LYS A 265 -13.33 -5.50 -10.41
C LYS A 265 -12.81 -4.64 -9.29
N SER A 266 -12.51 -5.23 -8.15
CA SER A 266 -11.80 -4.57 -7.06
C SER A 266 -10.52 -5.31 -6.72
N LEU A 267 -9.47 -4.53 -6.41
CA LEU A 267 -8.26 -4.97 -5.75
C LEU A 267 -8.26 -4.25 -4.39
N LEU A 268 -8.27 -5.00 -3.31
CA LEU A 268 -8.42 -4.44 -1.97
C LEU A 268 -7.20 -4.81 -1.12
N GLU A 269 -6.49 -3.79 -0.66
CA GLU A 269 -5.37 -3.90 0.28
C GLU A 269 -5.75 -3.19 1.58
N LEU A 270 -6.16 -3.98 2.57
CA LEU A 270 -6.77 -3.49 3.80
C LEU A 270 -5.85 -3.73 5.00
N GLY A 271 -6.41 -3.64 6.20
CA GLY A 271 -5.68 -3.82 7.44
C GLY A 271 -5.07 -5.21 7.61
N GLY A 272 -4.04 -5.30 8.45
CA GLY A 272 -3.37 -6.52 8.86
C GLY A 272 -3.34 -6.66 10.39
N ASN A 273 -3.17 -7.87 10.86
CA ASN A 273 -2.96 -8.18 12.28
C ASN A 273 -1.78 -9.15 12.43
N ASN A 274 -0.65 -8.69 11.93
CA ASN A 274 0.49 -9.52 11.60
C ASN A 274 1.21 -10.03 12.84
N ALA A 275 1.59 -11.30 12.82
CA ALA A 275 2.32 -11.95 13.90
C ALA A 275 3.72 -12.41 13.48
N ILE A 276 4.63 -12.40 14.46
CA ILE A 276 5.90 -13.12 14.40
C ILE A 276 5.84 -14.28 15.38
N ILE A 277 5.99 -15.51 14.89
CA ILE A 277 6.17 -16.70 15.71
C ILE A 277 7.64 -16.81 16.09
N ILE A 278 7.95 -17.01 17.37
CA ILE A 278 9.31 -17.16 17.88
C ILE A 278 9.45 -18.53 18.52
N THR A 279 10.22 -19.41 17.86
CA THR A 279 10.42 -20.79 18.29
C THR A 279 11.59 -20.93 19.29
N PRO A 280 11.75 -22.09 19.97
CA PRO A 280 12.88 -22.32 20.88
C PRO A 280 14.26 -22.18 20.23
N THR A 281 14.34 -22.34 18.91
CA THR A 281 15.61 -22.31 18.17
C THR A 281 15.93 -20.95 17.55
N ALA A 282 15.06 -19.94 17.75
CA ALA A 282 15.22 -18.61 17.16
C ALA A 282 16.49 -17.89 17.66
N ASP A 283 17.16 -17.18 16.76
CA ASP A 283 18.31 -16.33 17.12
C ASP A 283 17.85 -14.94 17.54
N LEU A 284 18.12 -14.56 18.80
CA LEU A 284 17.76 -13.25 19.33
C LEU A 284 18.39 -12.07 18.55
N LYS A 285 19.53 -12.28 17.90
CA LYS A 285 20.17 -11.24 17.06
C LYS A 285 19.33 -10.90 15.83
N VAL A 286 18.46 -11.81 15.38
CA VAL A 286 17.53 -11.63 14.28
C VAL A 286 16.15 -11.25 14.81
N VAL A 287 15.70 -11.89 15.89
CA VAL A 287 14.39 -11.67 16.51
C VAL A 287 14.21 -10.20 16.94
N VAL A 288 15.15 -9.67 17.73
CA VAL A 288 14.98 -8.35 18.36
C VAL A 288 14.90 -7.24 17.31
N PRO A 289 15.84 -7.09 16.35
CA PRO A 289 15.72 -6.05 15.33
C PRO A 289 14.47 -6.21 14.46
N GLY A 290 14.15 -7.45 14.03
CA GLY A 290 13.00 -7.74 13.18
C GLY A 290 11.67 -7.41 13.85
N ALA A 291 11.50 -7.81 15.12
CA ALA A 291 10.27 -7.54 15.89
C ALA A 291 10.13 -6.06 16.26
N VAL A 292 11.20 -5.41 16.72
CA VAL A 292 11.15 -3.99 17.13
C VAL A 292 10.87 -3.10 15.91
N PHE A 293 11.65 -3.24 14.83
CA PHE A 293 11.41 -2.46 13.63
C PHE A 293 10.01 -2.73 13.05
N GLY A 294 9.60 -4.00 12.99
CA GLY A 294 8.26 -4.37 12.52
C GLY A 294 7.14 -3.72 13.33
N ALA A 295 7.31 -3.55 14.64
CA ALA A 295 6.28 -3.00 15.52
C ALA A 295 6.24 -1.47 15.54
N VAL A 296 7.41 -0.79 15.45
CA VAL A 296 7.47 0.67 15.64
C VAL A 296 7.76 1.47 14.37
N GLY A 297 8.20 0.82 13.29
CA GLY A 297 8.41 1.47 12.00
C GLY A 297 7.16 2.24 11.57
N THR A 298 7.34 3.45 11.02
CA THR A 298 6.23 4.38 10.69
C THR A 298 5.28 4.61 11.88
N CYS A 299 5.80 4.59 13.12
CA CYS A 299 4.99 4.66 14.35
C CYS A 299 3.85 3.60 14.39
N GLY A 300 4.14 2.36 13.93
CA GLY A 300 3.14 1.29 13.86
C GLY A 300 2.03 1.49 12.81
N GLN A 301 2.17 2.45 11.90
CA GLN A 301 1.17 2.80 10.90
C GLN A 301 1.42 2.14 9.53
N ARG A 302 1.83 0.86 9.54
CA ARG A 302 1.90 0.03 8.32
C ARG A 302 0.85 -1.07 8.39
N CYS A 303 0.25 -1.39 7.27
CA CYS A 303 -0.61 -2.57 7.17
C CYS A 303 0.14 -3.87 7.53
N THR A 304 1.47 -3.90 7.29
CA THR A 304 2.37 -5.00 7.64
C THR A 304 3.03 -4.86 9.02
N SER A 305 2.69 -3.86 9.86
CA SER A 305 3.28 -3.73 11.20
C SER A 305 3.07 -4.99 12.02
N THR A 306 4.11 -5.39 12.76
CA THR A 306 4.01 -6.49 13.72
C THR A 306 3.12 -6.06 14.89
N ARG A 307 1.99 -6.74 15.06
CA ARG A 307 1.03 -6.48 16.15
C ARG A 307 1.16 -7.50 17.26
N ARG A 308 1.53 -8.75 16.93
CA ARG A 308 1.58 -9.88 17.85
C ARG A 308 2.92 -10.59 17.78
N LEU A 309 3.52 -10.88 18.95
CA LEU A 309 4.62 -11.84 19.06
C LEU A 309 4.09 -13.09 19.75
N ILE A 310 4.12 -14.22 19.04
CA ILE A 310 3.68 -15.54 19.52
C ILE A 310 4.92 -16.31 19.89
N ILE A 311 5.25 -16.36 21.20
CA ILE A 311 6.55 -16.78 21.72
C ILE A 311 6.41 -18.12 22.42
N HIS A 312 7.28 -19.09 22.07
CA HIS A 312 7.31 -20.37 22.78
C HIS A 312 7.65 -20.18 24.25
N GLU A 313 6.93 -20.88 25.13
CA GLU A 313 7.05 -20.74 26.58
C GLU A 313 8.47 -20.90 27.11
N SER A 314 9.29 -21.80 26.52
CA SER A 314 10.66 -22.05 26.96
C SER A 314 11.65 -20.90 26.73
N VAL A 315 11.33 -19.95 25.83
CA VAL A 315 12.18 -18.79 25.52
C VAL A 315 11.47 -17.47 25.82
N TYR A 316 10.25 -17.53 26.33
CA TYR A 316 9.38 -16.37 26.51
C TYR A 316 10.03 -15.26 27.32
N ASP A 317 10.52 -15.58 28.53
CA ASP A 317 11.08 -14.55 29.42
C ASP A 317 12.33 -13.91 28.80
N THR A 318 13.18 -14.70 28.16
CA THR A 318 14.39 -14.21 27.48
C THR A 318 14.04 -13.25 26.34
N VAL A 319 13.07 -13.61 25.51
CA VAL A 319 12.63 -12.78 24.38
C VAL A 319 11.93 -11.53 24.88
N ARG A 320 10.99 -11.66 25.82
CA ARG A 320 10.28 -10.54 26.46
C ARG A 320 11.27 -9.50 26.99
N ASP A 321 12.23 -9.93 27.80
CA ASP A 321 13.18 -9.01 28.44
C ASP A 321 14.08 -8.33 27.41
N ALA A 322 14.48 -9.03 26.35
CA ALA A 322 15.25 -8.46 25.25
C ALA A 322 14.45 -7.40 24.46
N ILE A 323 13.18 -7.66 24.15
CA ILE A 323 12.28 -6.72 23.45
C ILE A 323 12.00 -5.48 24.32
N VAL A 324 11.67 -5.67 25.60
CA VAL A 324 11.46 -4.57 26.55
C VAL A 324 12.71 -3.71 26.68
N GLY A 325 13.90 -4.34 26.78
CA GLY A 325 15.17 -3.64 26.82
C GLY A 325 15.46 -2.83 25.54
N ALA A 326 15.11 -3.34 24.38
CA ALA A 326 15.25 -2.65 23.10
C ALA A 326 14.29 -1.45 22.98
N TYR A 327 13.07 -1.54 23.49
CA TYR A 327 12.12 -0.41 23.52
C TYR A 327 12.65 0.77 24.33
N GLY A 328 13.42 0.53 25.38
CA GLY A 328 14.09 1.56 26.17
C GLY A 328 15.15 2.37 25.39
N GLN A 329 15.58 1.88 24.21
CA GLN A 329 16.58 2.54 23.36
C GLN A 329 15.94 3.30 22.18
N ILE A 330 14.62 3.22 21.99
CA ILE A 330 13.92 3.89 20.89
C ILE A 330 13.96 5.41 21.12
N LYS A 331 14.46 6.12 20.12
CA LYS A 331 14.45 7.59 20.10
C LYS A 331 13.25 8.07 19.32
N ILE A 332 12.38 8.82 19.99
CA ILE A 332 11.17 9.39 19.43
C ILE A 332 11.37 10.89 19.28
N GLY A 333 11.05 11.43 18.12
CA GLY A 333 11.21 12.85 17.86
C GLY A 333 10.97 13.22 16.41
N ASN A 334 11.40 14.42 16.03
CA ASN A 334 11.28 14.93 14.68
C ASN A 334 11.81 13.89 13.65
N PRO A 335 10.95 13.35 12.77
CA PRO A 335 11.34 12.30 11.83
C PRO A 335 12.31 12.76 10.74
N LEU A 336 12.46 14.09 10.55
CA LEU A 336 13.43 14.66 9.61
C LEU A 336 14.86 14.67 10.19
N ASP A 337 15.03 14.50 11.51
CA ASP A 337 16.34 14.29 12.14
C ASP A 337 16.65 12.78 12.18
N GLU A 338 17.66 12.37 11.41
CA GLU A 338 18.12 10.98 11.28
C GLU A 338 18.52 10.30 12.60
N LYS A 339 18.67 11.07 13.68
CA LYS A 339 18.95 10.54 15.01
C LYS A 339 17.73 9.88 15.66
N ASN A 340 16.52 10.20 15.18
CA ASN A 340 15.27 9.68 15.71
C ASN A 340 14.83 8.45 14.91
N HIS A 341 14.32 7.45 15.63
CA HIS A 341 13.86 6.19 15.05
C HIS A 341 12.37 6.23 14.69
N VAL A 342 11.57 6.95 15.47
CA VAL A 342 10.12 6.97 15.39
C VAL A 342 9.60 8.41 15.40
N GLY A 343 8.79 8.75 14.42
CA GLY A 343 8.07 10.00 14.32
C GLY A 343 6.68 9.93 14.96
N PRO A 344 5.79 10.92 14.67
CA PRO A 344 4.44 11.00 15.22
C PRO A 344 3.46 10.04 14.54
N LEU A 345 2.29 9.86 15.16
CA LEU A 345 1.07 9.42 14.49
C LEU A 345 0.57 10.52 13.56
N ILE A 346 -0.26 10.15 12.59
CA ILE A 346 -0.73 11.08 11.54
C ILE A 346 -1.55 12.27 12.08
N ASP A 347 -2.33 12.06 13.12
CA ASP A 347 -3.20 13.08 13.73
C ASP A 347 -3.62 12.70 15.16
N THR A 348 -4.36 13.60 15.80
CA THR A 348 -4.89 13.42 17.16
C THR A 348 -5.98 12.34 17.25
N ASP A 349 -6.71 12.04 16.17
CA ASP A 349 -7.68 10.93 16.15
C ASP A 349 -6.96 9.58 16.26
N ALA A 350 -5.81 9.45 15.58
CA ALA A 350 -4.95 8.27 15.72
C ALA A 350 -4.39 8.15 17.15
N VAL A 351 -4.01 9.26 17.79
CA VAL A 351 -3.58 9.29 19.18
C VAL A 351 -4.70 8.84 20.12
N ASN A 352 -5.91 9.34 19.94
CA ASN A 352 -7.07 8.95 20.75
C ASN A 352 -7.38 7.46 20.59
N THR A 353 -7.33 6.94 19.36
CA THR A 353 -7.51 5.51 19.08
C THR A 353 -6.44 4.66 19.76
N TYR A 354 -5.18 5.11 19.71
CA TYR A 354 -4.06 4.47 20.40
C TYR A 354 -4.26 4.38 21.90
N LEU A 355 -4.65 5.48 22.57
CA LEU A 355 -4.89 5.51 24.01
C LEU A 355 -6.07 4.62 24.40
N ALA A 356 -7.16 4.69 23.65
CA ALA A 356 -8.34 3.85 23.89
C ALA A 356 -8.02 2.35 23.77
N ALA A 357 -7.15 1.97 22.83
CA ALA A 357 -6.74 0.58 22.66
C ALA A 357 -5.92 0.05 23.85
N ILE A 358 -5.02 0.86 24.41
CA ILE A 358 -4.29 0.48 25.63
C ILE A 358 -5.24 0.27 26.81
N GLU A 359 -6.17 1.20 27.03
CA GLU A 359 -7.13 1.08 28.13
C GLU A 359 -8.07 -0.13 27.94
N LYS A 360 -8.48 -0.42 26.70
CA LYS A 360 -9.27 -1.62 26.40
C LYS A 360 -8.48 -2.90 26.66
N ALA A 361 -7.20 -2.96 26.26
CA ALA A 361 -6.35 -4.10 26.55
C ALA A 361 -6.18 -4.36 28.06
N LYS A 362 -6.00 -3.30 28.85
CA LYS A 362 -5.99 -3.40 30.33
C LYS A 362 -7.32 -3.94 30.90
N ALA A 363 -8.44 -3.44 30.39
CA ALA A 363 -9.77 -3.85 30.82
C ALA A 363 -10.08 -5.32 30.49
N GLU A 364 -9.51 -5.86 29.41
CA GLU A 364 -9.63 -7.27 29.01
C GLU A 364 -8.67 -8.19 29.78
N GLY A 365 -7.81 -7.64 30.66
CA GLY A 365 -6.89 -8.41 31.51
C GLY A 365 -5.43 -8.37 31.02
N GLY A 366 -5.10 -7.52 30.06
CA GLY A 366 -3.74 -7.34 29.57
C GLY A 366 -2.79 -6.78 30.63
N ASN A 367 -1.57 -7.32 30.69
CA ASN A 367 -0.51 -6.86 31.59
C ASN A 367 0.46 -5.94 30.82
N VAL A 368 0.51 -4.66 31.21
CA VAL A 368 1.36 -3.66 30.54
C VAL A 368 2.81 -3.81 31.00
N LEU A 369 3.70 -4.13 30.07
CA LEU A 369 5.14 -4.26 30.30
C LEU A 369 5.90 -2.97 29.99
N VAL A 370 5.49 -2.26 28.94
CA VAL A 370 6.02 -0.93 28.58
C VAL A 370 4.84 0.02 28.46
N GLU A 371 4.80 1.00 29.34
CA GLU A 371 3.72 1.98 29.38
C GLU A 371 3.79 2.91 28.17
N GLY A 372 2.70 2.94 27.41
CA GLY A 372 2.52 3.91 26.35
C GLY A 372 2.21 5.31 26.88
N GLY A 373 1.71 6.16 26.00
CA GLY A 373 1.25 7.50 26.36
C GLY A 373 1.70 8.57 25.40
N VAL A 374 1.13 9.76 25.54
CA VAL A 374 1.45 10.93 24.71
C VAL A 374 2.70 11.62 25.26
N LEU A 375 3.61 12.00 24.36
CA LEU A 375 4.74 12.85 24.69
C LEU A 375 4.32 14.32 24.62
N THR A 376 4.77 15.09 25.60
CA THR A 376 4.47 16.53 25.71
C THR A 376 5.75 17.33 25.99
N GLY A 377 5.71 18.63 25.71
CA GLY A 377 6.82 19.55 25.90
C GLY A 377 7.48 19.97 24.60
N GLU A 378 8.68 20.53 24.71
CA GLU A 378 9.44 21.04 23.56
C GLU A 378 9.73 19.94 22.53
N GLY A 379 9.38 20.20 21.27
CA GLY A 379 9.52 19.26 20.15
C GLY A 379 8.34 18.30 19.97
N PHE A 380 7.30 18.36 20.81
CA PHE A 380 6.10 17.53 20.75
C PHE A 380 4.79 18.33 20.69
N GLU A 381 4.87 19.59 20.24
CA GLU A 381 3.76 20.57 20.25
C GLU A 381 2.59 20.14 19.36
N SER A 382 2.82 19.28 18.37
CA SER A 382 1.73 18.75 17.52
C SER A 382 0.73 17.88 18.29
N GLY A 383 1.14 17.34 19.47
CA GLY A 383 0.31 16.40 20.24
C GLY A 383 0.17 15.01 19.60
N CYS A 384 0.92 14.72 18.53
CA CYS A 384 0.83 13.46 17.78
C CYS A 384 1.91 12.43 18.14
N TYR A 385 2.86 12.77 19.01
CA TYR A 385 3.93 11.86 19.42
C TYR A 385 3.50 10.97 20.57
N VAL A 386 3.72 9.67 20.41
CA VAL A 386 3.38 8.66 21.42
C VAL A 386 4.57 7.74 21.72
N LYS A 387 4.63 7.23 22.94
CA LYS A 387 5.57 6.17 23.32
C LYS A 387 5.02 4.83 22.86
N PRO A 388 5.80 3.97 22.17
CA PRO A 388 5.38 2.61 21.89
C PRO A 388 5.05 1.81 23.15
N ALA A 389 4.00 0.99 23.10
CA ALA A 389 3.54 0.17 24.22
C ALA A 389 3.80 -1.32 23.97
N ILE A 390 4.08 -2.08 25.05
CA ILE A 390 4.12 -3.54 25.03
C ILE A 390 3.13 -4.06 26.07
N ILE A 391 2.26 -4.98 25.67
CA ILE A 391 1.22 -5.55 26.54
C ILE A 391 1.22 -7.07 26.40
N GLU A 392 1.34 -7.81 27.50
CA GLU A 392 1.03 -9.24 27.50
C GLU A 392 -0.47 -9.42 27.38
N ALA A 393 -0.91 -10.20 26.41
CA ALA A 393 -2.32 -10.37 26.08
C ALA A 393 -2.62 -11.76 25.54
N GLU A 394 -3.88 -12.13 25.56
CA GLU A 394 -4.35 -13.37 24.97
C GLU A 394 -4.91 -13.12 23.56
N ASN A 395 -4.71 -14.09 22.65
CA ASN A 395 -5.14 -13.94 21.25
C ASN A 395 -6.65 -13.69 21.10
N HIS A 396 -7.47 -14.15 22.04
CA HIS A 396 -8.92 -14.01 22.03
C HIS A 396 -9.43 -12.65 22.53
N PHE A 397 -8.58 -11.78 23.06
CA PHE A 397 -9.00 -10.43 23.47
C PHE A 397 -9.55 -9.67 22.27
N GLU A 398 -10.69 -9.00 22.45
CA GLU A 398 -11.35 -8.29 21.35
C GLU A 398 -10.42 -7.23 20.74
N ILE A 399 -9.68 -6.51 21.60
CA ILE A 399 -8.72 -5.50 21.11
C ILE A 399 -7.55 -6.10 20.33
N VAL A 400 -7.12 -7.33 20.68
CA VAL A 400 -6.06 -8.03 19.94
C VAL A 400 -6.57 -8.49 18.56
N GLN A 401 -7.86 -8.83 18.45
CA GLN A 401 -8.49 -9.20 17.18
C GLN A 401 -8.68 -8.01 16.22
N HIS A 402 -8.63 -6.78 16.75
CA HIS A 402 -8.75 -5.55 15.97
C HIS A 402 -7.38 -4.97 15.61
N GLU A 403 -7.24 -4.47 14.39
CA GLU A 403 -6.07 -3.68 14.01
C GLU A 403 -6.12 -2.30 14.69
N THR A 404 -5.18 -2.05 15.63
CA THR A 404 -4.89 -0.70 16.10
C THR A 404 -3.71 -0.15 15.32
N PHE A 405 -3.96 0.87 14.47
CA PHE A 405 -2.97 1.41 13.56
C PHE A 405 -2.00 2.38 14.26
N ALA A 406 -1.33 1.85 15.29
CA ALA A 406 -0.45 2.59 16.21
C ALA A 406 0.59 1.63 16.83
N PRO A 407 1.64 2.13 17.51
CA PRO A 407 2.74 1.31 17.98
C PRO A 407 2.41 0.56 19.27
N ILE A 408 1.50 -0.41 19.21
CA ILE A 408 1.19 -1.35 20.28
C ILE A 408 1.61 -2.75 19.86
N LEU A 409 2.41 -3.40 20.70
CA LEU A 409 2.87 -4.76 20.48
C LEU A 409 2.29 -5.68 21.57
N TYR A 410 1.57 -6.71 21.14
CA TYR A 410 1.03 -7.73 22.04
C TYR A 410 1.96 -8.94 22.10
N LEU A 411 2.33 -9.38 23.32
CA LEU A 411 3.11 -10.58 23.56
C LEU A 411 2.19 -11.67 24.08
N MET A 412 2.31 -12.87 23.50
CA MET A 412 1.54 -14.04 23.91
C MET A 412 2.39 -15.29 23.90
N LYS A 413 2.05 -16.25 24.77
CA LYS A 413 2.76 -17.52 24.87
C LYS A 413 2.08 -18.60 24.03
N TYR A 414 2.88 -19.52 23.49
CA TYR A 414 2.39 -20.81 23.06
C TYR A 414 3.27 -21.92 23.66
N SER A 415 2.73 -23.13 23.73
CA SER A 415 3.43 -24.31 24.19
C SER A 415 3.27 -25.45 23.19
N GLY A 416 4.15 -26.44 23.26
CA GLY A 416 4.13 -27.60 22.37
C GLY A 416 4.73 -27.34 21.01
N GLU A 417 4.16 -27.91 19.97
CA GLU A 417 4.68 -27.87 18.60
C GLU A 417 4.34 -26.54 17.89
N VAL A 418 5.07 -26.26 16.81
CA VAL A 418 4.90 -25.01 16.02
C VAL A 418 3.48 -24.83 15.45
N GLU A 419 2.77 -25.94 15.24
CA GLU A 419 1.38 -25.95 14.78
C GLU A 419 0.45 -25.16 15.72
N ASN A 420 0.67 -25.22 17.04
CA ASN A 420 -0.11 -24.44 18.01
C ASN A 420 0.11 -22.94 17.83
N ALA A 421 1.33 -22.53 17.48
CA ALA A 421 1.62 -21.13 17.18
C ALA A 421 1.00 -20.69 15.84
N ILE A 422 1.02 -21.57 14.84
CA ILE A 422 0.37 -21.32 13.54
C ILE A 422 -1.14 -21.16 13.71
N GLU A 423 -1.78 -21.95 14.56
CA GLU A 423 -3.21 -21.82 14.86
C GLU A 423 -3.51 -20.45 15.49
N LEU A 424 -2.71 -19.98 16.46
CA LEU A 424 -2.85 -18.65 17.05
C LEU A 424 -2.62 -17.54 16.02
N GLN A 425 -1.61 -17.71 15.15
CA GLN A 425 -1.31 -16.78 14.08
C GLN A 425 -2.50 -16.64 13.12
N ASN A 426 -3.06 -17.76 12.65
CA ASN A 426 -4.19 -17.80 11.73
C ASN A 426 -5.52 -17.43 12.37
N GLY A 427 -5.60 -17.45 13.71
CA GLY A 427 -6.80 -17.18 14.51
C GLY A 427 -7.20 -15.70 14.60
N VAL A 428 -7.04 -14.95 13.50
CA VAL A 428 -7.51 -13.56 13.34
C VAL A 428 -8.20 -13.41 11.98
N ALA A 429 -9.02 -12.38 11.85
CA ALA A 429 -9.79 -12.15 10.62
C ALA A 429 -8.94 -11.69 9.44
N GLN A 430 -7.78 -11.09 9.68
CA GLN A 430 -6.86 -10.58 8.66
C GLN A 430 -5.85 -11.66 8.25
N GLY A 431 -5.27 -11.50 7.03
CA GLY A 431 -4.26 -12.42 6.51
C GLY A 431 -3.30 -11.72 5.55
N LEU A 432 -2.68 -10.59 5.97
CA LEU A 432 -1.76 -9.85 5.09
C LEU A 432 -0.34 -10.44 5.16
N SER A 433 0.31 -10.30 6.32
CA SER A 433 1.72 -10.67 6.50
C SER A 433 1.94 -11.44 7.80
N SER A 434 2.91 -12.31 7.79
CA SER A 434 3.30 -13.14 8.93
C SER A 434 4.79 -13.48 8.85
N SER A 435 5.36 -13.88 9.99
CA SER A 435 6.74 -14.36 10.02
C SER A 435 6.95 -15.43 11.07
N ILE A 436 7.95 -16.27 10.84
CA ILE A 436 8.49 -17.20 11.83
C ILE A 436 9.99 -16.98 12.00
N MET A 437 10.43 -16.92 13.25
CA MET A 437 11.85 -16.87 13.64
C MET A 437 12.26 -18.26 14.15
N THR A 438 13.09 -18.95 13.40
CA THR A 438 13.50 -20.33 13.72
C THR A 438 14.80 -20.71 13.02
N ASN A 439 15.59 -21.59 13.63
CA ASN A 439 16.72 -22.27 12.99
C ASN A 439 16.37 -23.72 12.58
N SER A 440 15.10 -24.12 12.75
CA SER A 440 14.61 -25.43 12.33
C SER A 440 14.02 -25.37 10.91
N MET A 441 14.67 -26.02 9.96
CA MET A 441 14.13 -26.15 8.60
C MET A 441 12.72 -26.77 8.60
N LYS A 442 12.45 -27.73 9.48
CA LYS A 442 11.14 -28.39 9.56
C LYS A 442 10.04 -27.42 9.99
N GLU A 443 10.29 -26.55 10.97
CA GLU A 443 9.33 -25.54 11.40
C GLU A 443 9.12 -24.50 10.32
N ALA A 444 10.18 -24.05 9.66
CA ALA A 444 10.10 -23.11 8.54
C ALA A 444 9.24 -23.67 7.39
N GLU A 445 9.50 -24.91 6.95
CA GLU A 445 8.75 -25.56 5.88
C GLU A 445 7.28 -25.84 6.28
N LYS A 446 7.01 -26.21 7.53
CA LYS A 446 5.63 -26.33 8.04
C LYS A 446 4.89 -25.00 7.96
N PHE A 447 5.53 -23.91 8.41
CA PHE A 447 4.95 -22.57 8.38
C PHE A 447 4.67 -22.07 6.95
N LEU A 448 5.52 -22.41 5.98
CA LEU A 448 5.35 -22.04 4.57
C LEU A 448 4.44 -23.00 3.77
N SER A 449 4.06 -24.14 4.36
CA SER A 449 3.23 -25.14 3.69
C SER A 449 1.77 -24.73 3.58
N TYR A 450 0.98 -25.51 2.85
CA TYR A 450 -0.47 -25.36 2.72
C TYR A 450 -1.25 -25.47 4.05
N ALA A 451 -0.65 -26.03 5.09
CA ALA A 451 -1.17 -26.12 6.45
C ALA A 451 -0.53 -25.11 7.40
N GLY A 452 0.28 -24.19 6.87
CA GLY A 452 1.00 -23.19 7.62
C GLY A 452 0.26 -21.87 7.72
N SER A 453 0.99 -20.77 7.51
CA SER A 453 0.41 -19.41 7.52
C SER A 453 -0.62 -19.24 6.41
N ASP A 454 -1.75 -18.66 6.75
CA ASP A 454 -2.85 -18.31 5.83
C ASP A 454 -2.74 -16.88 5.27
N CYS A 455 -1.60 -16.22 5.47
CA CYS A 455 -1.33 -14.88 4.96
C CYS A 455 -0.84 -14.89 3.51
N GLY A 456 -1.05 -13.77 2.81
CA GLY A 456 -0.50 -13.58 1.48
C GLY A 456 1.02 -13.42 1.47
N ILE A 457 1.62 -12.99 2.59
CA ILE A 457 3.07 -12.85 2.81
C ILE A 457 3.46 -13.69 4.02
N ALA A 458 4.38 -14.65 3.83
CA ALA A 458 4.91 -15.49 4.90
C ALA A 458 6.44 -15.49 4.85
N ASN A 459 7.07 -14.95 5.88
CA ASN A 459 8.51 -14.75 5.95
C ASN A 459 9.19 -15.70 6.94
N VAL A 460 10.46 -15.98 6.74
CA VAL A 460 11.29 -16.76 7.66
C VAL A 460 12.53 -15.95 8.01
N ASN A 461 12.78 -15.74 9.31
CA ASN A 461 13.93 -15.01 9.85
C ASN A 461 14.07 -13.56 9.34
N ILE A 462 12.94 -12.95 8.99
CA ILE A 462 12.80 -11.53 8.67
C ILE A 462 11.46 -11.05 9.25
N GLY A 463 11.30 -9.76 9.52
CA GLY A 463 10.07 -9.20 10.06
C GLY A 463 8.88 -9.27 9.09
N THR A 464 7.70 -8.88 9.58
CA THR A 464 6.45 -8.87 8.79
C THR A 464 6.43 -7.80 7.70
N SER A 465 7.29 -6.78 7.78
CA SER A 465 7.40 -5.66 6.81
C SER A 465 8.52 -5.86 5.78
N GLY A 466 8.85 -7.10 5.42
CA GLY A 466 9.95 -7.47 4.52
C GLY A 466 9.52 -7.73 3.07
N ALA A 467 8.48 -7.07 2.56
CA ALA A 467 8.07 -7.22 1.17
C ALA A 467 8.99 -6.42 0.22
N GLU A 468 9.26 -6.98 -0.96
CA GLU A 468 10.08 -6.38 -2.01
C GLU A 468 9.31 -6.31 -3.33
N ILE A 469 9.67 -5.34 -4.20
CA ILE A 469 8.96 -5.05 -5.45
C ILE A 469 8.89 -6.26 -6.41
N GLY A 470 9.84 -7.18 -6.40
CA GLY A 470 9.81 -8.36 -7.25
C GLY A 470 8.70 -9.38 -6.92
N GLY A 471 8.20 -9.37 -5.69
CA GLY A 471 7.12 -10.24 -5.22
C GLY A 471 5.74 -9.62 -5.41
N ALA A 472 4.71 -10.46 -5.54
CA ALA A 472 3.33 -10.00 -5.50
C ALA A 472 2.95 -9.66 -4.06
N PHE A 473 2.50 -8.43 -3.83
CA PHE A 473 2.05 -7.93 -2.53
C PHE A 473 0.55 -8.09 -2.39
N GLY A 474 0.07 -8.55 -1.25
CA GLY A 474 -1.35 -8.61 -0.92
C GLY A 474 -1.67 -9.66 0.12
N GLY A 475 -2.92 -9.64 0.58
CA GLY A 475 -3.41 -10.47 1.66
C GLY A 475 -4.62 -11.33 1.29
N GLU A 476 -5.06 -12.06 2.29
CA GLU A 476 -6.20 -12.96 2.29
C GLU A 476 -7.21 -12.55 3.37
N LYS A 477 -8.37 -13.19 3.39
CA LYS A 477 -9.42 -12.96 4.39
C LYS A 477 -9.89 -11.50 4.42
N GLU A 478 -10.00 -10.89 5.60
CA GLU A 478 -10.47 -9.49 5.75
C GLU A 478 -9.42 -8.44 5.33
N THR A 479 -8.22 -8.86 4.98
CA THR A 479 -7.25 -7.96 4.33
C THR A 479 -7.68 -7.62 2.89
N GLY A 480 -8.61 -8.37 2.32
CA GLY A 480 -9.13 -8.13 0.99
C GLY A 480 -8.70 -9.20 0.00
N GLY A 481 -8.21 -8.79 -1.16
CA GLY A 481 -7.80 -9.75 -2.19
C GLY A 481 -7.32 -9.09 -3.47
N GLY A 482 -6.65 -9.88 -4.26
CA GLY A 482 -5.84 -9.45 -5.37
C GLY A 482 -4.36 -9.40 -5.01
N ARG A 483 -3.56 -8.89 -5.92
CA ARG A 483 -2.12 -8.66 -5.67
C ARG A 483 -1.69 -7.39 -6.37
N GLU A 484 -0.77 -6.67 -5.74
CA GLU A 484 -0.13 -5.47 -6.25
C GLU A 484 1.37 -5.70 -6.45
N SER A 485 2.09 -4.69 -6.92
CA SER A 485 3.54 -4.68 -7.05
C SER A 485 4.08 -5.69 -8.08
N GLY A 486 4.81 -6.72 -7.65
CA GLY A 486 5.61 -7.57 -8.54
C GLY A 486 4.92 -8.81 -9.10
N SER A 487 5.75 -9.74 -9.56
CA SER A 487 5.34 -11.03 -10.12
C SER A 487 4.29 -10.89 -11.25
N ASP A 488 3.15 -11.52 -11.11
CA ASP A 488 2.06 -11.51 -12.08
C ASP A 488 0.92 -10.54 -11.75
N ALA A 489 1.14 -9.60 -10.82
CA ALA A 489 0.16 -8.58 -10.42
C ALA A 489 -0.35 -7.74 -11.61
N TRP A 490 0.45 -7.58 -12.67
CA TRP A 490 0.03 -6.91 -13.91
C TRP A 490 -1.23 -7.50 -14.54
N LYS A 491 -1.55 -8.78 -14.29
CA LYS A 491 -2.73 -9.45 -14.85
C LYS A 491 -4.05 -8.85 -14.37
N VAL A 492 -4.08 -8.22 -13.19
CA VAL A 492 -5.29 -7.57 -12.67
C VAL A 492 -5.69 -6.35 -13.52
N TYR A 493 -4.72 -5.68 -14.14
CA TYR A 493 -4.90 -4.54 -15.03
C TYR A 493 -5.24 -4.94 -16.47
N MET A 494 -5.47 -6.22 -16.73
CA MET A 494 -5.76 -6.70 -18.07
C MET A 494 -6.97 -7.65 -18.10
N ARG A 495 -7.62 -7.72 -19.23
CA ARG A 495 -8.61 -8.76 -19.50
C ARG A 495 -7.98 -9.88 -20.32
N ARG A 496 -8.13 -11.10 -19.87
CA ARG A 496 -7.73 -12.29 -20.63
C ARG A 496 -8.81 -12.62 -21.65
N GLN A 497 -8.38 -12.82 -22.89
CA GLN A 497 -9.25 -13.23 -23.98
C GLN A 497 -8.75 -14.56 -24.56
N THR A 498 -9.62 -15.56 -24.59
CA THR A 498 -9.38 -16.79 -25.33
C THR A 498 -9.92 -16.63 -26.75
N ASN A 499 -9.12 -16.95 -27.75
CA ASN A 499 -9.54 -16.94 -29.14
C ASN A 499 -9.12 -18.23 -29.85
N THR A 500 -9.92 -18.64 -30.84
CA THR A 500 -9.64 -19.79 -31.71
C THR A 500 -9.65 -19.30 -33.15
N VAL A 501 -8.58 -19.59 -33.86
CA VAL A 501 -8.47 -19.25 -35.30
C VAL A 501 -8.53 -20.53 -36.11
N ASN A 502 -9.50 -20.59 -37.00
CA ASN A 502 -9.59 -21.62 -38.04
C ASN A 502 -8.80 -21.12 -39.26
N TYR A 503 -7.76 -21.85 -39.64
CA TYR A 503 -6.95 -21.57 -40.83
C TYR A 503 -7.14 -22.64 -41.93
N SER A 504 -8.24 -23.42 -41.85
CA SER A 504 -8.66 -24.41 -42.85
C SER A 504 -9.94 -23.98 -43.56
N ASP A 505 -10.26 -24.65 -44.68
CA ASP A 505 -11.49 -24.46 -45.43
C ASP A 505 -12.66 -25.30 -44.86
N GLN A 506 -12.45 -25.97 -43.73
CA GLN A 506 -13.45 -26.84 -43.08
C GLN A 506 -13.86 -26.29 -41.72
N LEU A 507 -15.12 -26.36 -41.40
CA LEU A 507 -15.65 -26.02 -40.08
C LEU A 507 -16.23 -27.28 -39.38
N PRO A 508 -15.40 -28.06 -38.68
CA PRO A 508 -15.90 -29.17 -37.89
C PRO A 508 -16.73 -28.62 -36.73
N LEU A 509 -18.01 -28.92 -36.73
CA LEU A 509 -18.92 -28.52 -35.67
C LEU A 509 -18.70 -29.35 -34.42
N ALA A 510 -18.90 -28.73 -33.24
CA ALA A 510 -18.80 -29.43 -31.97
C ALA A 510 -19.79 -30.63 -31.92
N GLN A 511 -19.37 -31.69 -31.22
CA GLN A 511 -20.20 -32.88 -30.97
C GLN A 511 -20.68 -33.61 -32.23
N GLY A 512 -20.01 -33.43 -33.37
CA GLY A 512 -20.32 -34.14 -34.60
C GLY A 512 -21.67 -33.76 -35.26
N ILE A 513 -22.23 -32.60 -34.88
CA ILE A 513 -23.46 -32.08 -35.52
C ILE A 513 -23.18 -31.80 -37.00
N LYS A 514 -24.03 -32.28 -37.88
CA LYS A 514 -24.00 -32.00 -39.33
C LYS A 514 -25.26 -31.27 -39.73
N PHE A 515 -25.10 -30.29 -40.57
CA PHE A 515 -26.21 -29.63 -41.27
C PHE A 515 -26.12 -30.00 -42.74
N ASP A 516 -27.24 -30.41 -43.33
CA ASP A 516 -27.38 -30.62 -44.77
C ASP A 516 -27.70 -29.24 -45.38
N LEU A 517 -26.64 -28.43 -45.61
CA LEU A 517 -26.73 -27.10 -46.21
C LEU A 517 -26.32 -27.16 -47.69
#